data_01e633b158a4ddfa0ea6f9d8cb3f068f
#
_entry.id   01e633b158a4ddfa0ea6f9d8cb3f068f
#
_cell.length_a   1.000
_cell.length_b   1.000
_cell.length_c   1.000
_cell.angle_alpha   90.00
_cell.angle_beta   90.00
_cell.angle_gamma   90.00
#
_symmetry.space_group_name_H-M   'P 1'
#
loop_
_entity.id
_entity.type
_entity.pdbx_description
1 polymer ?
#
loop_
_entity_poly.entity_id
_entity_poly.type
_entity_poly.pdbx_seq_one_letter_code
_entity_poly.pdbx_strand_id
1 'polypeptide(L)'
;MTARIVLVSGACGTGKTSLSRLLADQSEQAHAVHFHTDDFYSYIRKGYIEPWQDGSGDQNEIVIEAMAASAVRFAEGGYEVYVDGVIGPWFLEPWRKVAESGIDVRYIVLRPDEQTTVRRAAERAKQEECPLDETVVRSMWQMMASLGAYEDHAVNTSGQSLKESAALIQKRLAAGDFRLH
;
A
#
# COMPACT_ATOMS: atom_id res chain seq x y z
N MET A 1 -2.50 2.04 -24.20
CA MET A 1 -3.03 1.52 -22.92
C MET A 1 -2.78 2.59 -21.88
N THR A 2 -3.74 2.85 -21.01
CA THR A 2 -3.61 3.93 -20.00
C THR A 2 -2.68 3.44 -18.90
N ALA A 3 -1.64 4.20 -18.60
CA ALA A 3 -0.74 3.93 -17.48
C ALA A 3 -1.56 3.84 -16.18
N ARG A 4 -1.33 2.83 -15.35
CA ARG A 4 -2.05 2.63 -14.09
C ARG A 4 -1.09 2.42 -12.94
N ILE A 5 -1.37 3.10 -11.83
CA ILE A 5 -0.70 2.93 -10.54
C ILE A 5 -1.73 2.43 -9.52
N VAL A 6 -1.43 1.34 -8.83
CA VAL A 6 -2.30 0.73 -7.81
C VAL A 6 -1.61 0.81 -6.46
N LEU A 7 -2.14 1.62 -5.56
CA LEU A 7 -1.68 1.74 -4.18
C LEU A 7 -2.41 0.69 -3.34
N VAL A 8 -1.68 -0.17 -2.66
CA VAL A 8 -2.22 -1.18 -1.73
C VAL A 8 -1.76 -0.85 -0.34
N SER A 9 -2.63 -0.26 0.45
CA SER A 9 -2.37 0.21 1.80
C SER A 9 -2.99 -0.70 2.86
N GLY A 10 -2.65 -0.45 4.10
CA GLY A 10 -3.17 -1.14 5.28
C GLY A 10 -2.13 -1.23 6.39
N ALA A 11 -2.57 -1.56 7.59
CA ALA A 11 -1.68 -1.76 8.73
C ALA A 11 -0.68 -2.90 8.52
N CYS A 12 0.34 -3.00 9.37
CA CYS A 12 1.22 -4.17 9.42
C CYS A 12 0.38 -5.44 9.66
N GLY A 13 0.67 -6.53 8.94
CA GLY A 13 -0.07 -7.80 9.07
C GLY A 13 -1.32 -7.94 8.20
N THR A 14 -1.74 -6.91 7.45
CA THR A 14 -2.92 -7.00 6.56
C THR A 14 -2.69 -7.80 5.28
N GLY A 15 -1.44 -8.11 4.93
CA GLY A 15 -1.08 -8.90 3.74
C GLY A 15 -0.84 -8.07 2.48
N LYS A 16 -0.71 -6.75 2.60
CA LYS A 16 -0.51 -5.83 1.47
C LYS A 16 0.65 -6.21 0.54
N THR A 17 1.82 -6.52 1.08
CA THR A 17 3.01 -6.85 0.28
C THR A 17 2.82 -8.14 -0.52
N SER A 18 2.31 -9.20 0.12
CA SER A 18 2.03 -10.46 -0.56
C SER A 18 0.99 -10.30 -1.67
N LEU A 19 -0.04 -9.48 -1.40
CA LEU A 19 -1.08 -9.20 -2.36
C LEU A 19 -0.56 -8.38 -3.54
N SER A 20 0.21 -7.32 -3.29
CA SER A 20 0.77 -6.47 -4.34
C SER A 20 1.71 -7.24 -5.26
N ARG A 21 2.54 -8.11 -4.70
CA ARG A 21 3.38 -9.02 -5.49
C ARG A 21 2.54 -9.94 -6.37
N LEU A 22 1.52 -10.59 -5.79
CA LEU A 22 0.65 -11.49 -6.55
C LEU A 22 -0.10 -10.75 -7.67
N LEU A 23 -0.60 -9.54 -7.41
CA LEU A 23 -1.27 -8.72 -8.42
C LEU A 23 -0.32 -8.31 -9.53
N ALA A 24 0.92 -7.92 -9.20
CA ALA A 24 1.95 -7.59 -10.18
C ALA A 24 2.33 -8.81 -11.05
N ASP A 25 2.52 -9.99 -10.42
CA ASP A 25 2.83 -11.24 -11.13
C ASP A 25 1.68 -11.69 -12.05
N GLN A 26 0.44 -11.34 -11.72
CA GLN A 26 -0.77 -11.68 -12.48
C GLN A 26 -1.27 -10.54 -13.37
N SER A 27 -0.51 -9.48 -13.52
CA SER A 27 -0.87 -8.36 -14.39
C SER A 27 -1.08 -8.84 -15.82
N GLU A 28 -2.18 -8.37 -16.46
CA GLU A 28 -2.43 -8.59 -17.89
C GLU A 28 -1.59 -7.68 -18.78
N GLN A 29 -0.87 -6.71 -18.20
CA GLN A 29 0.05 -5.85 -18.95
C GLN A 29 1.35 -6.61 -19.28
N ALA A 30 1.99 -6.23 -20.37
CA ALA A 30 3.27 -6.82 -20.76
C ALA A 30 4.38 -6.60 -19.72
N HIS A 31 4.25 -5.53 -18.95
CA HIS A 31 5.20 -5.13 -17.92
C HIS A 31 4.47 -4.70 -16.65
N ALA A 32 4.95 -5.18 -15.50
CA ALA A 32 4.49 -4.73 -14.20
C ALA A 32 5.68 -4.55 -13.25
N VAL A 33 5.54 -3.69 -12.27
CA VAL A 33 6.54 -3.44 -11.23
C VAL A 33 5.86 -3.31 -9.88
N HIS A 34 6.52 -3.78 -8.83
CA HIS A 34 6.08 -3.67 -7.46
C HIS A 34 7.10 -2.88 -6.63
N PHE A 35 6.64 -1.83 -5.95
CA PHE A 35 7.39 -1.03 -4.99
C PHE A 35 6.89 -1.27 -3.58
N HIS A 36 7.82 -1.44 -2.67
CA HIS A 36 7.54 -1.49 -1.24
C HIS A 36 8.04 -0.21 -0.56
N THR A 37 7.20 0.47 0.22
CA THR A 37 7.58 1.76 0.85
C THR A 37 8.80 1.64 1.74
N ASP A 38 8.94 0.53 2.48
CA ASP A 38 10.04 0.34 3.41
C ASP A 38 11.41 0.27 2.71
N ASP A 39 11.44 -0.15 1.42
CA ASP A 39 12.68 -0.14 0.64
C ASP A 39 13.19 1.29 0.43
N PHE A 40 12.29 2.25 0.18
CA PHE A 40 12.66 3.66 0.02
C PHE A 40 13.22 4.25 1.31
N TYR A 41 12.66 3.91 2.46
CA TYR A 41 13.22 4.29 3.76
C TYR A 41 14.60 3.67 3.99
N SER A 42 14.82 2.43 3.56
CA SER A 42 16.10 1.73 3.72
C SER A 42 17.27 2.38 2.97
N TYR A 43 17.00 3.19 1.94
CA TYR A 43 18.00 3.95 1.21
C TYR A 43 18.54 5.16 1.99
N ILE A 44 17.88 5.60 3.04
CA ILE A 44 18.37 6.70 3.89
C ILE A 44 19.52 6.20 4.75
N ARG A 45 20.74 6.57 4.40
CA ARG A 45 21.95 6.06 5.07
C ARG A 45 22.43 6.95 6.23
N LYS A 46 21.89 8.17 6.35
CA LYS A 46 22.23 9.12 7.40
C LYS A 46 21.03 10.00 7.71
N GLY A 47 20.76 10.21 9.00
CA GLY A 47 19.66 11.05 9.46
C GLY A 47 18.29 10.38 9.37
N TYR A 48 18.22 9.06 9.22
CA TYR A 48 16.98 8.30 9.25
C TYR A 48 16.25 8.50 10.60
N ILE A 49 14.95 8.74 10.50
CA ILE A 49 14.03 8.82 11.63
C ILE A 49 12.95 7.76 11.40
N GLU A 50 12.61 7.01 12.43
CA GLU A 50 11.51 6.04 12.31
C GLU A 50 10.22 6.75 11.86
N PRO A 51 9.48 6.26 10.85
CA PRO A 51 8.37 6.97 10.23
C PRO A 51 7.24 7.39 11.18
N TRP A 52 7.15 6.75 12.33
CA TRP A 52 6.14 7.01 13.38
C TRP A 52 6.65 7.90 14.52
N GLN A 53 7.91 8.31 14.50
CA GLN A 53 8.49 9.18 15.52
C GLN A 53 8.24 10.66 15.21
N ASP A 54 8.20 11.46 16.28
CA ASP A 54 8.16 12.91 16.15
C ASP A 54 9.34 13.42 15.34
N GLY A 55 9.09 14.36 14.42
CA GLY A 55 10.10 14.92 13.52
C GLY A 55 10.31 14.14 12.22
N SER A 56 9.64 13.00 12.01
CA SER A 56 9.73 12.24 10.75
C SER A 56 8.91 12.83 9.60
N GLY A 57 8.08 13.83 9.84
CA GLY A 57 7.12 14.35 8.86
C GLY A 57 7.75 14.72 7.51
N ASP A 58 8.78 15.58 7.53
CA ASP A 58 9.48 16.01 6.31
C ASP A 58 10.12 14.84 5.58
N GLN A 59 10.73 13.89 6.32
CA GLN A 59 11.29 12.67 5.74
C GLN A 59 10.23 11.83 5.05
N ASN A 60 9.08 11.63 5.72
CA ASN A 60 7.98 10.83 5.18
C ASN A 60 7.41 11.45 3.91
N GLU A 61 7.26 12.78 3.87
CA GLU A 61 6.81 13.50 2.68
C GLU A 61 7.79 13.29 1.50
N ILE A 62 9.09 13.50 1.73
CA ILE A 62 10.13 13.29 0.71
C ILE A 62 10.12 11.85 0.19
N VAL A 63 10.00 10.86 1.07
CA VAL A 63 9.99 9.44 0.68
C VAL A 63 8.76 9.13 -0.19
N ILE A 64 7.57 9.61 0.18
CA ILE A 64 6.35 9.38 -0.60
C ILE A 64 6.42 10.10 -1.95
N GLU A 65 6.93 11.32 -2.00
CA GLU A 65 7.12 12.06 -3.24
C GLU A 65 8.12 11.39 -4.18
N ALA A 66 9.26 10.92 -3.67
CA ALA A 66 10.26 10.18 -4.45
C ALA A 66 9.68 8.88 -5.03
N MET A 67 8.88 8.18 -4.23
CA MET A 67 8.19 6.98 -4.67
C MET A 67 7.15 7.29 -5.75
N ALA A 68 6.34 8.34 -5.57
CA ALA A 68 5.35 8.77 -6.56
C ALA A 68 6.02 9.15 -7.88
N ALA A 69 7.12 9.89 -7.84
CA ALA A 69 7.90 10.25 -9.02
C ALA A 69 8.46 9.00 -9.75
N SER A 70 8.97 8.03 -8.99
CA SER A 70 9.43 6.75 -9.54
C SER A 70 8.29 5.97 -10.19
N ALA A 71 7.13 5.88 -9.51
CA ALA A 71 5.94 5.20 -10.04
C ALA A 71 5.44 5.84 -11.34
N VAL A 72 5.39 7.17 -11.41
CA VAL A 72 5.03 7.91 -12.62
C VAL A 72 5.98 7.55 -13.77
N ARG A 73 7.29 7.53 -13.52
CA ARG A 73 8.25 7.23 -14.58
C ARG A 73 8.10 5.83 -15.16
N PHE A 74 7.79 4.83 -14.31
CA PHE A 74 7.48 3.48 -14.78
C PHE A 74 6.15 3.43 -15.54
N ALA A 75 5.11 4.09 -15.03
CA ALA A 75 3.80 4.13 -15.67
C ALA A 75 3.88 4.78 -17.07
N GLU A 76 4.60 5.89 -17.23
CA GLU A 76 4.90 6.51 -18.53
C GLU A 76 5.69 5.59 -19.46
N GLY A 77 6.52 4.71 -18.92
CA GLY A 77 7.25 3.67 -19.63
C GLY A 77 6.41 2.46 -20.05
N GLY A 78 5.11 2.47 -19.76
CA GLY A 78 4.17 1.39 -20.11
C GLY A 78 4.10 0.25 -19.11
N TYR A 79 4.56 0.46 -17.88
CA TYR A 79 4.43 -0.52 -16.80
C TYR A 79 3.15 -0.29 -16.01
N GLU A 80 2.50 -1.35 -15.58
CA GLU A 80 1.54 -1.31 -14.49
C GLU A 80 2.32 -1.29 -13.17
N VAL A 81 2.00 -0.32 -12.30
CA VAL A 81 2.78 -0.10 -11.08
C VAL A 81 1.94 -0.45 -9.85
N TYR A 82 2.45 -1.34 -9.03
CA TYR A 82 1.87 -1.67 -7.73
C TYR A 82 2.77 -1.11 -6.64
N VAL A 83 2.19 -0.34 -5.72
CA VAL A 83 2.91 0.27 -4.59
C VAL A 83 2.25 -0.21 -3.32
N ASP A 84 3.01 -0.83 -2.40
CA ASP A 84 2.46 -1.17 -1.09
C ASP A 84 3.18 -0.48 0.07
N GLY A 85 2.41 -0.19 1.11
CA GLY A 85 2.92 0.45 2.32
C GLY A 85 1.80 0.89 3.26
N VAL A 86 2.16 1.54 4.34
CA VAL A 86 1.21 2.20 5.24
C VAL A 86 0.94 3.60 4.68
N ILE A 87 0.08 3.67 3.67
CA ILE A 87 -0.28 4.91 2.99
C ILE A 87 -1.70 5.29 3.45
N GLY A 88 -1.80 6.04 4.54
CA GLY A 88 -3.08 6.55 5.01
C GLY A 88 -3.57 7.75 4.20
N PRO A 89 -4.83 8.21 4.43
CA PRO A 89 -5.38 9.38 3.74
C PRO A 89 -4.50 10.64 3.85
N TRP A 90 -3.70 10.74 4.90
CA TRP A 90 -2.76 11.86 5.14
C TRP A 90 -1.52 11.85 4.24
N PHE A 91 -1.27 10.77 3.52
CA PHE A 91 -0.17 10.64 2.55
C PHE A 91 -0.64 10.59 1.09
N LEU A 92 -1.90 10.91 0.81
CA LEU A 92 -2.46 10.79 -0.55
C LEU A 92 -2.20 12.03 -1.44
N GLU A 93 -1.75 13.15 -0.88
CA GLU A 93 -1.58 14.38 -1.67
C GLU A 93 -0.67 14.23 -2.90
N PRO A 94 0.54 13.63 -2.80
CA PRO A 94 1.37 13.40 -3.98
C PRO A 94 0.69 12.52 -5.03
N TRP A 95 -0.06 11.52 -4.60
CA TRP A 95 -0.76 10.58 -5.48
C TRP A 95 -1.99 11.20 -6.16
N ARG A 96 -2.67 12.16 -5.50
CA ARG A 96 -3.74 12.94 -6.12
C ARG A 96 -3.20 13.81 -7.23
N LYS A 97 -2.08 14.49 -7.01
CA LYS A 97 -1.40 15.25 -8.07
C LYS A 97 -1.04 14.38 -9.28
N VAL A 98 -0.63 13.13 -9.04
CA VAL A 98 -0.40 12.15 -10.11
C VAL A 98 -1.71 11.81 -10.84
N ALA A 99 -2.80 11.60 -10.14
CA ALA A 99 -4.12 11.33 -10.75
C ALA A 99 -4.61 12.55 -11.59
N GLU A 100 -4.43 13.76 -11.09
CA GLU A 100 -4.76 15.00 -11.79
C GLU A 100 -3.95 15.20 -13.08
N SER A 101 -2.74 14.62 -13.16
CA SER A 101 -1.94 14.62 -14.40
C SER A 101 -2.46 13.66 -15.48
N GLY A 102 -3.51 12.89 -15.20
CA GLY A 102 -4.17 11.98 -16.13
C GLY A 102 -3.72 10.51 -16.04
N ILE A 103 -2.88 10.16 -15.07
CA ILE A 103 -2.53 8.76 -14.78
C ILE A 103 -3.67 8.12 -13.97
N ASP A 104 -4.08 6.90 -14.32
CA ASP A 104 -5.10 6.16 -13.56
C ASP A 104 -4.50 5.66 -12.22
N VAL A 105 -4.77 6.37 -11.13
CA VAL A 105 -4.34 6.00 -9.79
C VAL A 105 -5.49 5.33 -9.04
N ARG A 106 -5.21 4.14 -8.50
CA ARG A 106 -6.15 3.35 -7.69
C ARG A 106 -5.62 3.23 -6.27
N TYR A 107 -6.46 3.47 -5.29
CA TYR A 107 -6.10 3.39 -3.87
C TYR A 107 -6.94 2.31 -3.19
N ILE A 108 -6.30 1.31 -2.61
CA ILE A 108 -6.94 0.17 -1.95
C ILE A 108 -6.41 0.07 -0.54
N VAL A 109 -7.30 -0.07 0.45
CA VAL A 109 -6.90 -0.28 1.84
C VAL A 109 -7.34 -1.66 2.30
N LEU A 110 -6.39 -2.54 2.57
CA LEU A 110 -6.67 -3.83 3.18
C LEU A 110 -6.98 -3.62 4.67
N ARG A 111 -8.20 -3.93 5.07
CA ARG A 111 -8.65 -3.75 6.44
C ARG A 111 -9.38 -5.01 6.94
N PRO A 112 -8.65 -6.13 7.14
CA PRO A 112 -9.20 -7.25 7.91
C PRO A 112 -9.49 -6.78 9.33
N ASP A 113 -10.25 -7.56 10.10
CA ASP A 113 -10.47 -7.28 11.52
C ASP A 113 -9.14 -7.22 12.31
N GLU A 114 -9.18 -6.55 13.45
CA GLU A 114 -7.99 -6.32 14.28
C GLU A 114 -7.34 -7.63 14.72
N GLN A 115 -8.14 -8.63 15.14
CA GLN A 115 -7.63 -9.93 15.56
C GLN A 115 -6.89 -10.65 14.44
N THR A 116 -7.46 -10.66 13.25
CA THR A 116 -6.82 -11.26 12.06
C THR A 116 -5.51 -10.55 11.72
N THR A 117 -5.49 -9.21 11.81
CA THR A 117 -4.29 -8.39 11.56
C THR A 117 -3.17 -8.74 12.54
N VAL A 118 -3.46 -8.73 13.83
CA VAL A 118 -2.47 -9.05 14.89
C VAL A 118 -1.96 -10.48 14.74
N ARG A 119 -2.84 -11.45 14.51
CA ARG A 119 -2.45 -12.85 14.32
C ARG A 119 -1.51 -13.01 13.12
N ARG A 120 -1.85 -12.43 11.97
CA ARG A 120 -1.00 -12.49 10.75
C ARG A 120 0.36 -11.81 10.98
N ALA A 121 0.39 -10.68 11.69
CA ALA A 121 1.64 -10.01 12.04
C ALA A 121 2.51 -10.88 12.96
N ALA A 122 1.92 -11.53 13.96
CA ALA A 122 2.61 -12.44 14.87
C ALA A 122 3.15 -13.70 14.16
N GLU A 123 2.39 -14.28 13.23
CA GLU A 123 2.83 -15.41 12.41
C GLU A 123 4.04 -15.04 11.55
N ARG A 124 4.03 -13.86 10.91
CA ARG A 124 5.15 -13.34 10.14
C ARG A 124 6.38 -13.10 11.00
N ALA A 125 6.22 -12.44 12.14
CA ALA A 125 7.33 -12.14 13.06
C ALA A 125 8.04 -13.42 13.55
N LYS A 126 7.29 -14.50 13.77
CA LYS A 126 7.87 -15.81 14.10
C LYS A 126 8.69 -16.41 12.95
N GLN A 127 8.22 -16.24 11.72
CA GLN A 127 8.92 -16.76 10.53
C GLN A 127 10.20 -15.97 10.21
N GLU A 128 10.18 -14.66 10.46
CA GLU A 128 11.30 -13.75 10.20
C GLU A 128 12.24 -13.60 11.40
N GLU A 129 11.96 -14.31 12.53
CA GLU A 129 12.68 -14.20 13.79
C GLU A 129 12.83 -12.74 14.28
N CYS A 130 11.82 -11.90 13.98
CA CYS A 130 11.80 -10.49 14.28
C CYS A 130 10.89 -10.20 15.48
N PRO A 131 11.32 -9.35 16.44
CA PRO A 131 10.45 -8.97 17.55
C PRO A 131 9.18 -8.27 17.03
N LEU A 132 8.02 -8.66 17.57
CA LEU A 132 6.75 -8.02 17.30
C LEU A 132 6.28 -7.25 18.53
N ASP A 133 5.97 -5.97 18.36
CA ASP A 133 5.18 -5.20 19.31
C ASP A 133 3.71 -5.14 18.83
N GLU A 134 2.87 -5.96 19.47
CA GLU A 134 1.44 -6.00 19.15
C GLU A 134 0.76 -4.63 19.36
N THR A 135 1.25 -3.81 20.30
CA THR A 135 0.70 -2.48 20.56
C THR A 135 0.85 -1.59 19.34
N VAL A 136 2.01 -1.66 18.67
CA VAL A 136 2.26 -0.93 17.42
C VAL A 136 1.33 -1.40 16.31
N VAL A 137 1.14 -2.71 16.15
CA VAL A 137 0.21 -3.27 15.14
C VAL A 137 -1.21 -2.79 15.37
N ARG A 138 -1.70 -2.82 16.62
CA ARG A 138 -3.04 -2.34 17.00
C ARG A 138 -3.18 -0.83 16.76
N SER A 139 -2.18 -0.05 17.14
CA SER A 139 -2.17 1.40 16.89
C SER A 139 -2.27 1.71 15.40
N MET A 140 -1.48 1.03 14.56
CA MET A 140 -1.57 1.19 13.11
C MET A 140 -2.94 0.78 12.56
N TRP A 141 -3.53 -0.30 13.09
CA TRP A 141 -4.86 -0.71 12.68
C TRP A 141 -5.92 0.34 13.05
N GLN A 142 -5.85 0.90 14.27
CA GLN A 142 -6.73 1.97 14.73
C GLN A 142 -6.61 3.25 13.89
N MET A 143 -5.41 3.62 13.47
CA MET A 143 -5.19 4.75 12.56
C MET A 143 -5.89 4.55 11.21
N MET A 144 -6.03 3.30 10.75
CA MET A 144 -6.68 2.94 9.50
C MET A 144 -8.14 2.50 9.67
N ALA A 145 -8.68 2.58 10.90
CA ALA A 145 -10.06 2.15 11.20
C ALA A 145 -11.12 3.07 10.58
N SER A 146 -10.78 4.35 10.35
CA SER A 146 -11.62 5.30 9.64
C SER A 146 -10.81 6.00 8.55
N LEU A 147 -11.28 5.92 7.32
CA LEU A 147 -10.60 6.48 6.14
C LEU A 147 -11.28 7.77 5.65
N GLY A 148 -12.30 8.26 6.36
CA GLY A 148 -13.03 9.46 5.95
C GLY A 148 -13.68 9.30 4.58
N ALA A 149 -13.34 10.18 3.65
CA ALA A 149 -13.87 10.15 2.28
C ALA A 149 -13.47 8.89 1.48
N TYR A 150 -12.52 8.09 1.97
CA TYR A 150 -12.01 6.90 1.29
C TYR A 150 -12.53 5.59 1.90
N GLU A 151 -13.65 5.62 2.62
CA GLU A 151 -14.20 4.43 3.27
C GLU A 151 -14.56 3.32 2.26
N ASP A 152 -15.02 3.68 1.06
CA ASP A 152 -15.33 2.75 -0.02
C ASP A 152 -14.08 2.08 -0.63
N HIS A 153 -12.90 2.57 -0.30
CA HIS A 153 -11.62 1.99 -0.70
C HIS A 153 -11.17 0.86 0.23
N ALA A 154 -11.82 0.68 1.37
CA ALA A 154 -11.52 -0.39 2.31
C ALA A 154 -12.01 -1.74 1.78
N VAL A 155 -11.14 -2.74 1.93
CA VAL A 155 -11.46 -4.15 1.60
C VAL A 155 -11.21 -5.00 2.84
N ASN A 156 -12.28 -5.59 3.35
CA ASN A 156 -12.15 -6.57 4.42
C ASN A 156 -11.69 -7.91 3.84
N THR A 157 -10.50 -8.36 4.24
CA THR A 157 -9.89 -9.62 3.82
C THR A 157 -9.85 -10.66 4.96
N SER A 158 -10.67 -10.48 6.02
CA SER A 158 -10.80 -11.46 7.10
C SER A 158 -11.34 -12.77 6.53
N GLY A 159 -10.74 -13.89 6.94
CA GLY A 159 -11.17 -15.21 6.48
C GLY A 159 -10.87 -15.56 5.02
N GLN A 160 -10.28 -14.63 4.26
CA GLN A 160 -9.89 -14.86 2.87
C GLN A 160 -8.44 -15.34 2.76
N SER A 161 -8.21 -16.26 1.82
CA SER A 161 -6.87 -16.58 1.33
C SER A 161 -6.33 -15.43 0.48
N LEU A 162 -5.02 -15.45 0.24
CA LEU A 162 -4.37 -14.47 -0.64
C LEU A 162 -4.97 -14.50 -2.06
N LYS A 163 -5.26 -15.68 -2.59
CA LYS A 163 -5.85 -15.85 -3.93
C LYS A 163 -7.27 -15.31 -4.02
N GLU A 164 -8.10 -15.53 -3.01
CA GLU A 164 -9.47 -14.98 -2.94
C GLU A 164 -9.45 -13.47 -2.86
N SER A 165 -8.56 -12.90 -2.04
CA SER A 165 -8.39 -11.44 -1.94
C SER A 165 -7.90 -10.84 -3.27
N ALA A 166 -6.96 -11.50 -3.96
CA ALA A 166 -6.48 -11.05 -5.27
C ALA A 166 -7.61 -11.07 -6.31
N ALA A 167 -8.36 -12.16 -6.41
CA ALA A 167 -9.48 -12.28 -7.34
C ALA A 167 -10.58 -11.22 -7.09
N LEU A 168 -10.91 -10.96 -5.82
CA LEU A 168 -11.85 -9.91 -5.44
C LEU A 168 -11.37 -8.53 -5.91
N ILE A 169 -10.10 -8.22 -5.63
CA ILE A 169 -9.53 -6.91 -5.97
C ILE A 169 -9.41 -6.74 -7.47
N GLN A 170 -8.96 -7.74 -8.21
CA GLN A 170 -8.90 -7.70 -9.68
C GLN A 170 -10.29 -7.44 -10.28
N LYS A 171 -11.33 -8.13 -9.80
CA LYS A 171 -12.72 -7.90 -10.22
C LYS A 171 -13.17 -6.46 -9.98
N ARG A 172 -12.89 -5.90 -8.82
CA ARG A 172 -13.24 -4.51 -8.47
C ARG A 172 -12.44 -3.48 -9.26
N LEU A 173 -11.14 -3.72 -9.48
CA LEU A 173 -10.31 -2.89 -10.36
C LEU A 173 -10.84 -2.86 -11.80
N ALA A 174 -11.26 -4.02 -12.33
CA ALA A 174 -11.88 -4.13 -13.66
C ALA A 174 -13.23 -3.41 -13.76
N ALA A 175 -13.99 -3.37 -12.65
CA ALA A 175 -15.24 -2.61 -12.55
C ALA A 175 -15.04 -1.07 -12.46
N GLY A 176 -13.79 -0.61 -12.31
CA GLY A 176 -13.48 0.81 -12.21
C GLY A 176 -13.44 1.36 -10.79
N ASP A 177 -13.54 0.49 -9.77
CA ASP A 177 -13.49 0.88 -8.36
C ASP A 177 -12.12 1.44 -7.95
N PHE A 178 -12.07 2.02 -6.75
CA PHE A 178 -10.86 2.52 -6.07
C PHE A 178 -10.15 3.70 -6.76
N ARG A 179 -10.80 4.39 -7.68
CA ARG A 179 -10.19 5.54 -8.35
C ARG A 179 -9.90 6.65 -7.34
N LEU A 180 -8.67 7.14 -7.35
CA LEU A 180 -8.27 8.32 -6.61
C LEU A 180 -8.58 9.57 -7.46
N HIS A 181 -9.27 10.54 -6.84
CA HIS A 181 -9.67 11.82 -7.46
C HIS A 181 -9.05 12.99 -6.71
#